data_de22f07678d5d6d866b3eeb9b69254a6
#
_entry.id   de22f07678d5d6d866b3eeb9b69254a6
#
_cell.length_a   1.000
_cell.length_b   1.000
_cell.length_c   1.000
_cell.angle_alpha   90.00
_cell.angle_beta   90.00
_cell.angle_gamma   90.00
#
_symmetry.space_group_name_H-M   'P 1'
#
loop_
_entity.id
_entity.type
_entity.pdbx_description
1 polymer ?
#
loop_
_entity_poly.entity_id
_entity_poly.type
_entity_poly.pdbx_seq_one_letter_code
_entity_poly.pdbx_strand_id
1 'polypeptide(L)'
;MDVEKIKKMLRKHDGLSNTLGMEFISTPEPDTCKATMKVDERNKQAFGFLSGGASLALAENLAGVGSIALCPGKICVGINVNGSHVKAVLEGDTVTAIGRLQSKGNTLHVWHIDITNSAGELISTVQVTNYIMKSSAPKV
;
A
#
# COMPACT_ATOMS: atom_id res chain seq x y z
N MET A 1 -11.35 -8.33 1.37
CA MET A 1 -10.17 -9.09 0.89
C MET A 1 -9.41 -9.64 2.09
N ASP A 2 -9.12 -10.93 2.09
CA ASP A 2 -8.32 -11.56 3.13
C ASP A 2 -6.83 -11.50 2.76
N VAL A 3 -6.02 -10.90 3.62
CA VAL A 3 -4.59 -10.72 3.38
C VAL A 3 -3.69 -11.44 4.39
N GLU A 4 -4.25 -12.33 5.21
CA GLU A 4 -3.50 -12.96 6.30
C GLU A 4 -2.33 -13.82 5.83
N LYS A 5 -2.50 -14.57 4.73
CA LYS A 5 -1.39 -15.37 4.15
C LYS A 5 -0.28 -14.48 3.60
N ILE A 6 -0.65 -13.37 2.98
CA ILE A 6 0.31 -12.41 2.41
C ILE A 6 1.10 -11.74 3.53
N LYS A 7 0.43 -11.38 4.63
CA LYS A 7 1.10 -10.81 5.82
C LYS A 7 2.17 -11.76 6.37
N LYS A 8 1.87 -13.06 6.45
CA LYS A 8 2.85 -14.06 6.92
C LYS A 8 4.06 -14.14 5.98
N MET A 9 3.81 -14.12 4.69
CA MET A 9 4.89 -14.11 3.69
C MET A 9 5.77 -12.86 3.84
N LEU A 10 5.17 -11.69 3.97
CA LEU A 10 5.88 -10.43 4.11
C LEU A 10 6.72 -10.36 5.39
N ARG A 11 6.26 -10.99 6.48
CA ARG A 11 7.02 -11.04 7.73
C ARG A 11 8.29 -11.89 7.62
N LYS A 12 8.28 -12.90 6.74
CA LYS A 12 9.46 -13.78 6.52
C LYS A 12 10.51 -13.15 5.64
N HIS A 13 10.14 -12.17 4.83
CA HIS A 13 11.02 -11.54 3.84
C HIS A 13 11.08 -10.05 4.14
N ASP A 14 12.22 -9.58 4.64
CA ASP A 14 12.40 -8.16 4.91
C ASP A 14 12.25 -7.34 3.65
N GLY A 15 11.38 -6.36 3.69
CA GLY A 15 11.10 -5.46 2.59
C GLY A 15 10.76 -4.07 3.09
N LEU A 16 10.50 -3.17 2.18
CA LEU A 16 10.22 -1.77 2.49
C LEU A 16 9.00 -1.61 3.42
N SER A 17 7.99 -2.46 3.25
CA SER A 17 6.81 -2.42 4.11
C SER A 17 7.15 -2.62 5.59
N ASN A 18 8.04 -3.57 5.90
CA ASN A 18 8.52 -3.78 7.26
C ASN A 18 9.37 -2.60 7.74
N THR A 19 10.28 -2.12 6.89
CA THR A 19 11.18 -1.01 7.21
C THR A 19 10.42 0.25 7.58
N LEU A 20 9.36 0.58 6.85
CA LEU A 20 8.56 1.78 7.09
C LEU A 20 7.45 1.60 8.13
N GLY A 21 7.18 0.38 8.56
CA GLY A 21 6.19 0.09 9.59
C GLY A 21 4.76 -0.04 9.10
N MET A 22 4.57 -0.53 7.88
CA MET A 22 3.22 -0.75 7.33
C MET A 22 2.57 -1.98 7.94
N GLU A 23 1.28 -1.87 8.29
CA GLU A 23 0.45 -2.96 8.77
C GLU A 23 -0.72 -3.16 7.79
N PHE A 24 -0.81 -4.35 7.19
CA PHE A 24 -1.89 -4.68 6.26
C PHE A 24 -3.05 -5.32 7.01
N ILE A 25 -4.26 -4.93 6.64
CA ILE A 25 -5.49 -5.32 7.35
C ILE A 25 -6.48 -5.87 6.33
N SER A 26 -7.05 -7.04 6.64
CA SER A 26 -8.10 -7.64 5.80
C SER A 26 -9.37 -6.78 5.81
N THR A 27 -10.08 -6.79 4.70
CA THR A 27 -11.33 -6.04 4.52
C THR A 27 -12.46 -7.00 4.13
N PRO A 28 -13.74 -6.62 4.35
CA PRO A 28 -14.85 -7.48 3.98
C PRO A 28 -15.11 -7.58 2.47
N GLU A 29 -14.79 -6.51 1.70
CA GLU A 29 -15.06 -6.47 0.26
C GLU A 29 -13.85 -6.95 -0.54
N PRO A 30 -14.03 -7.79 -1.58
CA PRO A 30 -12.90 -8.41 -2.29
C PRO A 30 -12.09 -7.46 -3.17
N ASP A 31 -12.65 -6.32 -3.53
CA ASP A 31 -12.00 -5.31 -4.38
C ASP A 31 -11.42 -4.13 -3.58
N THR A 32 -11.30 -4.31 -2.26
CA THR A 32 -10.72 -3.31 -1.35
C THR A 32 -9.53 -3.87 -0.60
N CYS A 33 -8.64 -2.98 -0.20
CA CYS A 33 -7.49 -3.30 0.65
C CYS A 33 -7.24 -2.16 1.63
N LYS A 34 -6.57 -2.47 2.75
CA LYS A 34 -6.35 -1.50 3.82
C LYS A 34 -5.00 -1.71 4.47
N ALA A 35 -4.36 -0.61 4.85
CA ALA A 35 -3.14 -0.63 5.64
C ALA A 35 -3.10 0.57 6.56
N THR A 36 -2.38 0.42 7.67
CA THR A 36 -2.06 1.54 8.56
C THR A 36 -0.55 1.69 8.67
N MET A 37 -0.11 2.89 9.03
CA MET A 37 1.30 3.16 9.26
C MET A 37 1.42 4.29 10.29
N LYS A 38 2.14 4.02 11.38
CA LYS A 38 2.45 5.05 12.35
C LYS A 38 3.51 6.00 11.78
N VAL A 39 3.30 7.30 11.92
CA VAL A 39 4.27 8.31 11.50
C VAL A 39 5.33 8.44 12.59
N ASP A 40 6.55 8.00 12.30
CA ASP A 40 7.65 8.00 13.23
C ASP A 40 9.00 8.18 12.50
N GLU A 41 10.10 7.89 13.18
CA GLU A 41 11.45 8.05 12.64
C GLU A 41 11.72 7.23 11.37
N ARG A 42 10.93 6.20 11.09
CA ARG A 42 11.12 5.33 9.92
C ARG A 42 10.62 5.95 8.62
N ASN A 43 9.72 6.94 8.69
CA ASN A 43 9.00 7.42 7.52
C ASN A 43 8.77 8.94 7.49
N LYS A 44 9.20 9.67 8.51
CA LYS A 44 9.11 11.12 8.55
C LYS A 44 10.18 11.78 7.67
N GLN A 45 9.89 12.98 7.17
CA GLN A 45 10.89 13.85 6.56
C GLN A 45 11.54 14.76 7.62
N ALA A 46 12.54 15.56 7.23
CA ALA A 46 13.39 16.31 8.15
C ALA A 46 12.65 17.30 9.06
N PHE A 47 11.47 17.78 8.66
CA PHE A 47 10.70 18.76 9.45
C PHE A 47 9.67 18.11 10.38
N GLY A 48 9.66 16.78 10.50
CA GLY A 48 8.76 16.07 11.40
C GLY A 48 7.41 15.69 10.83
N PHE A 49 7.18 15.92 9.53
CA PHE A 49 5.97 15.46 8.85
C PHE A 49 6.21 14.10 8.19
N LEU A 50 5.13 13.37 7.95
CA LEU A 50 5.20 12.17 7.11
C LEU A 50 5.80 12.53 5.75
N SER A 51 6.83 11.78 5.32
CA SER A 51 7.42 11.97 4.00
C SER A 51 6.41 11.65 2.90
N GLY A 52 6.32 12.52 1.88
CA GLY A 52 5.49 12.25 0.71
C GLY A 52 5.91 10.95 0.00
N GLY A 53 7.21 10.67 -0.05
CA GLY A 53 7.72 9.40 -0.60
C GLY A 53 7.24 8.19 0.20
N ALA A 54 7.11 8.32 1.52
CA ALA A 54 6.56 7.25 2.37
C ALA A 54 5.07 7.04 2.12
N SER A 55 4.30 8.09 1.88
CA SER A 55 2.89 7.99 1.50
C SER A 55 2.72 7.26 0.16
N LEU A 56 3.55 7.61 -0.84
CA LEU A 56 3.54 6.90 -2.13
C LEU A 56 3.96 5.43 -1.97
N ALA A 57 4.96 5.15 -1.14
CA ALA A 57 5.39 3.78 -0.86
C ALA A 57 4.28 2.97 -0.16
N LEU A 58 3.56 3.58 0.79
CA LEU A 58 2.43 2.93 1.45
C LEU A 58 1.36 2.56 0.43
N ALA A 59 1.01 3.47 -0.45
CA ALA A 59 0.01 3.24 -1.50
C ALA A 59 0.46 2.13 -2.46
N GLU A 60 1.70 2.16 -2.92
CA GLU A 60 2.22 1.15 -3.85
C GLU A 60 2.29 -0.23 -3.20
N ASN A 61 2.78 -0.33 -1.97
CA ASN A 61 2.86 -1.61 -1.26
C ASN A 61 1.47 -2.17 -0.99
N LEU A 62 0.51 -1.32 -0.61
CA LEU A 62 -0.87 -1.75 -0.38
C LEU A 62 -1.51 -2.27 -1.67
N ALA A 63 -1.36 -1.55 -2.78
CA ALA A 63 -1.87 -2.00 -4.08
C ALA A 63 -1.23 -3.32 -4.50
N GLY A 64 0.07 -3.50 -4.21
CA GLY A 64 0.77 -4.76 -4.45
C GLY A 64 0.15 -5.92 -3.68
N VAL A 65 -0.12 -5.73 -2.41
CA VAL A 65 -0.80 -6.74 -1.57
C VAL A 65 -2.18 -7.07 -2.15
N GLY A 66 -2.93 -6.05 -2.55
CA GLY A 66 -4.24 -6.22 -3.17
C GLY A 66 -4.17 -7.05 -4.45
N SER A 67 -3.24 -6.74 -5.33
CA SER A 67 -3.07 -7.48 -6.59
C SER A 67 -2.60 -8.92 -6.36
N ILE A 68 -1.71 -9.15 -5.40
CA ILE A 68 -1.26 -10.52 -5.03
C ILE A 68 -2.46 -11.33 -4.51
N ALA A 69 -3.30 -10.75 -3.69
CA ALA A 69 -4.49 -11.42 -3.17
C ALA A 69 -5.47 -11.81 -4.27
N LEU A 70 -5.60 -10.97 -5.30
CA LEU A 70 -6.47 -11.23 -6.44
C LEU A 70 -5.87 -12.23 -7.44
N CYS A 71 -4.55 -12.36 -7.46
CA CYS A 71 -3.82 -13.21 -8.42
C CYS A 71 -2.86 -14.14 -7.66
N PRO A 72 -3.37 -15.13 -6.90
CA PRO A 72 -2.52 -16.01 -6.10
C PRO A 72 -1.45 -16.69 -6.95
N GLY A 73 -0.21 -16.70 -6.44
CA GLY A 73 0.93 -17.37 -7.10
C GLY A 73 1.58 -16.57 -8.20
N LYS A 74 1.08 -15.37 -8.54
CA LYS A 74 1.70 -14.52 -9.55
C LYS A 74 2.50 -13.40 -8.91
N ILE A 75 3.48 -12.88 -9.65
CA ILE A 75 4.21 -11.67 -9.26
C ILE A 75 3.44 -10.45 -9.75
N CYS A 76 3.23 -9.51 -8.86
CA CYS A 76 2.58 -8.23 -9.18
C CYS A 76 3.57 -7.11 -8.85
N VAL A 77 3.90 -6.28 -9.82
CA VAL A 77 4.87 -5.19 -9.65
C VAL A 77 4.25 -3.86 -10.03
N GLY A 78 4.55 -2.82 -9.26
CA GLY A 78 4.11 -1.46 -9.59
C GLY A 78 4.87 -0.92 -10.78
N ILE A 79 4.16 -0.37 -11.76
CA ILE A 79 4.78 0.29 -12.92
C ILE A 79 4.47 1.77 -12.99
N ASN A 80 3.50 2.25 -12.22
CA ASN A 80 3.20 3.67 -12.10
C ASN A 80 2.58 3.95 -10.74
N VAL A 81 3.11 4.95 -10.06
CA VAL A 81 2.57 5.48 -8.81
C VAL A 81 2.54 6.98 -8.94
N ASN A 82 1.37 7.58 -8.83
CA ASN A 82 1.26 9.03 -8.88
C ASN A 82 0.19 9.50 -7.90
N GLY A 83 0.42 10.64 -7.31
CA GLY A 83 -0.53 11.16 -6.34
C GLY A 83 -0.22 12.57 -5.89
N SER A 84 -1.14 13.11 -5.12
CA SER A 84 -1.04 14.44 -4.53
C SER A 84 -1.11 14.33 -3.02
N HIS A 85 -0.22 15.03 -2.33
CA HIS A 85 -0.24 15.18 -0.89
C HIS A 85 -0.96 16.48 -0.57
N VAL A 86 -2.12 16.38 0.05
CA VAL A 86 -3.03 17.54 0.22
C VAL A 86 -3.04 18.08 1.64
N LYS A 87 -2.48 17.33 2.61
CA LYS A 87 -2.40 17.76 4.01
C LYS A 87 -1.21 17.10 4.68
N ALA A 88 -0.50 17.86 5.51
CA ALA A 88 0.62 17.36 6.30
C ALA A 88 0.14 16.54 7.50
N VAL A 89 0.94 15.56 7.90
CA VAL A 89 0.72 14.74 9.10
C VAL A 89 1.98 14.79 9.95
N LEU A 90 1.82 15.08 11.22
CA LEU A 90 2.92 15.14 12.16
C LEU A 90 3.31 13.76 12.68
N GLU A 91 4.59 13.63 13.05
CA GLU A 91 5.10 12.48 13.80
C GLU A 91 4.23 12.20 15.02
N GLY A 92 3.92 10.93 15.28
CA GLY A 92 3.07 10.50 16.38
C GLY A 92 1.66 10.13 15.96
N ASP A 93 1.17 10.63 14.82
CA ASP A 93 -0.12 10.22 14.28
C ASP A 93 -0.01 8.87 13.55
N THR A 94 -1.15 8.28 13.22
CA THR A 94 -1.24 7.07 12.42
C THR A 94 -2.10 7.37 11.19
N VAL A 95 -1.58 7.00 10.01
CA VAL A 95 -2.33 7.14 8.76
C VAL A 95 -2.94 5.81 8.36
N THR A 96 -4.08 5.89 7.69
CA THR A 96 -4.82 4.75 7.15
C THR A 96 -4.94 4.90 5.65
N ALA A 97 -4.49 3.89 4.92
CA ALA A 97 -4.64 3.82 3.47
C ALA A 97 -5.75 2.84 3.14
N ILE A 98 -6.67 3.25 2.28
CA ILE A 98 -7.74 2.39 1.76
C ILE A 98 -7.64 2.41 0.24
N GLY A 99 -7.49 1.22 -0.33
CA GLY A 99 -7.43 1.01 -1.77
C GLY A 99 -8.71 0.42 -2.32
N ARG A 100 -9.09 0.89 -3.50
CA ARG A 100 -10.22 0.35 -4.26
C ARG A 100 -9.74 0.04 -5.67
N LEU A 101 -10.05 -1.17 -6.12
CA LEU A 101 -9.71 -1.61 -7.47
C LEU A 101 -10.58 -0.87 -8.47
N GLN A 102 -9.96 -0.13 -9.39
CA GLN A 102 -10.67 0.61 -10.44
C GLN A 102 -10.74 -0.18 -11.74
N SER A 103 -9.70 -0.94 -12.05
CA SER A 103 -9.65 -1.73 -13.28
C SER A 103 -8.85 -3.00 -13.04
N LYS A 104 -9.39 -4.12 -13.47
CA LYS A 104 -8.74 -5.43 -13.36
C LYS A 104 -8.68 -6.05 -14.76
N GLY A 105 -7.53 -5.88 -15.42
CA GLY A 105 -7.23 -6.56 -16.68
C GLY A 105 -6.42 -7.84 -16.45
N ASN A 106 -6.09 -8.54 -17.52
CA ASN A 106 -5.27 -9.74 -17.47
C ASN A 106 -3.82 -9.44 -17.09
N THR A 107 -3.33 -8.26 -17.44
CA THR A 107 -1.93 -7.86 -17.24
C THR A 107 -1.77 -6.60 -16.39
N LEU A 108 -2.82 -5.78 -16.26
CA LEU A 108 -2.76 -4.54 -15.51
C LEU A 108 -3.90 -4.45 -14.50
N HIS A 109 -3.55 -4.02 -13.28
CA HIS A 109 -4.52 -3.59 -12.29
C HIS A 109 -4.31 -2.11 -12.01
N VAL A 110 -5.40 -1.35 -11.91
CA VAL A 110 -5.36 0.06 -11.51
C VAL A 110 -6.10 0.19 -10.18
N TRP A 111 -5.41 0.74 -9.19
CA TRP A 111 -5.92 0.97 -7.85
C TRP A 111 -6.00 2.47 -7.56
N HIS A 112 -7.06 2.89 -6.90
CA HIS A 112 -7.16 4.20 -6.28
C HIS A 112 -6.98 4.06 -4.78
N ILE A 113 -6.10 4.86 -4.19
CA ILE A 113 -5.76 4.76 -2.77
C ILE A 113 -5.87 6.14 -2.14
N ASP A 114 -6.72 6.25 -1.13
CA ASP A 114 -6.81 7.44 -0.27
C ASP A 114 -6.14 7.15 1.07
N ILE A 115 -5.32 8.08 1.51
CA ILE A 115 -4.65 8.03 2.81
C ILE A 115 -5.23 9.13 3.68
N THR A 116 -5.68 8.75 4.89
CA THR A 116 -6.27 9.68 5.85
C THR A 116 -5.49 9.68 7.16
N ASN A 117 -5.58 10.75 7.92
CA ASN A 117 -5.03 10.82 9.28
C ASN A 117 -6.00 10.22 10.30
N SER A 118 -5.64 10.24 11.59
CA SER A 118 -6.49 9.70 12.66
C SER A 118 -7.82 10.46 12.84
N ALA A 119 -7.91 11.70 12.36
CA ALA A 119 -9.15 12.47 12.36
C ALA A 119 -10.03 12.21 11.14
N GLY A 120 -9.60 11.31 10.22
CA GLY A 120 -10.34 11.00 9.01
C GLY A 120 -10.16 12.02 7.88
N GLU A 121 -9.22 12.95 8.01
CA GLU A 121 -8.95 13.95 6.98
C GLU A 121 -8.06 13.37 5.89
N LEU A 122 -8.32 13.74 4.62
CA LEU A 122 -7.52 13.28 3.49
C LEU A 122 -6.11 13.88 3.56
N ILE A 123 -5.12 13.01 3.52
CA ILE A 123 -3.68 13.36 3.51
C ILE A 123 -3.12 13.27 2.10
N SER A 124 -3.38 12.17 1.43
CA SER A 124 -2.89 11.91 0.08
C SER A 124 -3.92 11.12 -0.70
N THR A 125 -3.98 11.39 -2.01
CA THR A 125 -4.77 10.62 -2.94
C THR A 125 -3.83 10.12 -4.03
N VAL A 126 -3.83 8.80 -4.28
CA VAL A 126 -2.80 8.13 -5.07
C VAL A 126 -3.45 7.14 -6.03
N GLN A 127 -2.93 7.08 -7.25
CA GLN A 127 -3.26 6.04 -8.19
C GLN A 127 -2.05 5.15 -8.40
N VAL A 128 -2.27 3.82 -8.38
CA VAL A 128 -1.22 2.82 -8.60
C VAL A 128 -1.62 1.90 -9.73
N THR A 129 -0.73 1.71 -10.69
CA THR A 129 -0.91 0.72 -11.74
C THR A 129 0.10 -0.40 -11.52
N ASN A 130 -0.40 -1.64 -11.42
CA ASN A 130 0.42 -2.84 -11.26
C ASN A 130 0.41 -3.66 -12.54
N TYR A 131 1.58 -4.22 -12.86
CA TYR A 131 1.73 -5.21 -13.91
C TYR A 131 1.68 -6.61 -13.28
N ILE A 132 0.85 -7.48 -13.83
CA ILE A 132 0.69 -8.85 -13.36
C ILE A 132 1.53 -9.75 -14.26
N MET A 133 2.60 -10.30 -13.72
CA MET A 133 3.51 -11.14 -14.48
C MET A 133 2.91 -12.53 -14.69
N LYS A 134 3.08 -13.07 -15.88
CA LYS A 134 2.55 -14.41 -16.24
C LYS A 134 3.30 -15.54 -15.55
N SER A 135 4.57 -15.32 -15.20
CA SER A 135 5.41 -16.33 -14.55
C SER A 135 5.11 -16.37 -13.04
N SER A 136 5.32 -17.54 -12.43
CA SER A 136 5.25 -17.71 -10.99
C SER A 136 6.33 -16.87 -10.31
N ALA A 137 6.06 -16.46 -9.05
CA ALA A 137 7.05 -15.77 -8.25
C ALA A 137 8.31 -16.60 -8.09
N PRO A 138 9.51 -15.99 -8.17
CA PRO A 138 10.74 -16.69 -7.84
C PRO A 138 10.65 -17.25 -6.42
N LYS A 139 11.15 -18.45 -6.22
CA LYS A 139 11.30 -19.00 -4.88
C LYS A 139 12.39 -18.21 -4.17
N VAL A 140 11.99 -17.50 -3.15
CA VAL A 140 12.91 -16.77 -2.28
C VAL A 140 13.00 -17.43 -0.93
#